data_a0dc7aaa551cbb7527d9796c0cea6cf8
#
_entry.id   a0dc7aaa551cbb7527d9796c0cea6cf8
#
_cell.length_a   1.000
_cell.length_b   1.000
_cell.length_c   1.000
_cell.angle_alpha   90.00
_cell.angle_beta   90.00
_cell.angle_gamma   90.00
#
_symmetry.space_group_name_H-M   'P 1'
#
loop_
_entity.id
_entity.type
_entity.pdbx_description
1 polymer ?
#
loop_
_entity_poly.entity_id
_entity_poly.type
_entity_poly.pdbx_seq_one_letter_code
_entity_poly.pdbx_strand_id
1 'polypeptide(L)'
;MPIIKIDEVEKQPFPGGATYQTIVGDDKGSTPIRLGLQVSEPGYSTGTHSHPYLEVITVVEGTGEAWVEGTAGVAAIEAGMTLVLPAGVKHGFR
;
A
#
# COMPACT_ATOMS: atom_id res chain seq x y z
N MET A 1 -15.92 21.18 6.06
CA MET A 1 -14.71 20.44 5.65
C MET A 1 -14.45 19.34 6.67
N PRO A 2 -14.60 18.07 6.30
CA PRO A 2 -14.23 16.99 7.18
C PRO A 2 -12.72 16.97 7.42
N ILE A 3 -12.33 16.70 8.67
CA ILE A 3 -10.92 16.54 9.04
C ILE A 3 -10.81 15.17 9.73
N ILE A 4 -9.94 14.31 9.20
CA ILE A 4 -9.77 12.95 9.68
C ILE A 4 -8.42 12.86 10.37
N LYS A 5 -8.41 12.44 11.64
CA LYS A 5 -7.20 12.23 12.41
C LYS A 5 -6.86 10.74 12.35
N ILE A 6 -5.64 10.43 11.94
CA ILE A 6 -5.21 9.03 11.75
C ILE A 6 -5.29 8.21 13.04
N ASP A 7 -5.05 8.82 14.18
CA ASP A 7 -5.11 8.14 15.48
C ASP A 7 -6.54 7.78 15.91
N GLU A 8 -7.54 8.31 15.23
CA GLU A 8 -8.96 7.98 15.47
C GLU A 8 -9.50 6.96 14.46
N VAL A 9 -8.71 6.56 13.47
CA VAL A 9 -9.10 5.58 12.45
C VAL A 9 -8.77 4.17 12.93
N GLU A 10 -9.76 3.28 12.88
CA GLU A 10 -9.59 1.89 13.28
C GLU A 10 -8.52 1.18 12.47
N LYS A 11 -7.65 0.43 13.16
CA LYS A 11 -6.64 -0.41 12.53
C LYS A 11 -7.25 -1.77 12.21
N GLN A 12 -7.21 -2.15 10.93
CA GLN A 12 -7.65 -3.45 10.44
C GLN A 12 -6.43 -4.36 10.33
N PRO A 13 -6.46 -5.58 10.91
CA PRO A 13 -5.35 -6.50 10.76
C PRO A 13 -5.29 -7.10 9.36
N PHE A 14 -4.08 -7.21 8.82
CA PHE A 14 -3.81 -7.97 7.62
C PHE A 14 -3.02 -9.22 7.98
N PRO A 15 -3.36 -10.38 7.41
CA PRO A 15 -2.59 -11.60 7.63
C PRO A 15 -1.12 -11.40 7.26
N GLY A 16 -0.22 -11.98 8.06
CA GLY A 16 1.21 -11.90 7.78
C GLY A 16 1.95 -10.78 8.49
N GLY A 17 1.28 -10.00 9.33
CA GLY A 17 1.96 -9.02 10.19
C GLY A 17 1.87 -7.57 9.71
N ALA A 18 0.72 -7.17 9.22
CA ALA A 18 0.46 -5.77 8.87
C ALA A 18 -0.86 -5.29 9.45
N THR A 19 -1.00 -3.96 9.58
CA THR A 19 -2.27 -3.31 9.89
C THR A 19 -2.55 -2.25 8.83
N TYR A 20 -3.83 -1.99 8.58
CA TYR A 20 -4.28 -1.02 7.61
C TYR A 20 -5.33 -0.10 8.21
N GLN A 21 -5.22 1.19 7.91
CA GLN A 21 -6.20 2.19 8.31
C GLN A 21 -6.72 2.87 7.05
N THR A 22 -8.01 2.72 6.76
CA THR A 22 -8.65 3.42 5.63
C THR A 22 -8.99 4.84 6.06
N ILE A 23 -8.34 5.81 5.47
CA ILE A 23 -8.56 7.24 5.78
C ILE A 23 -9.71 7.79 4.95
N VAL A 24 -9.72 7.50 3.66
CA VAL A 24 -10.78 7.95 2.73
C VAL A 24 -11.22 6.76 1.88
N GLY A 25 -12.52 6.65 1.68
CA GLY A 25 -13.11 5.63 0.81
C GLY A 25 -13.36 4.32 1.49
N ASP A 26 -13.70 3.34 0.69
CA ASP A 26 -13.94 1.96 1.10
C ASP A 26 -13.62 1.02 -0.07
N ASP A 27 -13.82 -0.27 0.12
CA ASP A 27 -13.61 -1.27 -0.92
C ASP A 27 -14.83 -1.47 -1.84
N LYS A 28 -15.85 -0.61 -1.72
CA LYS A 28 -17.07 -0.65 -2.53
C LYS A 28 -17.07 0.38 -3.67
N GLY A 29 -16.04 1.23 -3.73
CA GLY A 29 -15.96 2.25 -4.76
C GLY A 29 -16.89 3.44 -4.55
N SER A 30 -17.27 3.74 -3.32
CA SER A 30 -18.16 4.85 -3.00
C SER A 30 -17.52 6.22 -3.16
N THR A 31 -16.19 6.28 -3.33
CA THR A 31 -15.43 7.49 -3.58
C THR A 31 -14.51 7.30 -4.79
N PRO A 32 -14.13 8.39 -5.49
CA PRO A 32 -13.20 8.28 -6.63
C PRO A 32 -11.82 7.76 -6.26
N ILE A 33 -11.42 7.93 -4.99
CA ILE A 33 -10.15 7.46 -4.46
C ILE A 33 -10.36 6.66 -3.19
N ARG A 34 -9.39 5.83 -2.88
CA ARG A 34 -9.24 5.22 -1.56
C ARG A 34 -7.84 5.53 -1.07
N LEU A 35 -7.73 6.07 0.13
CA LEU A 35 -6.47 6.43 0.76
C LEU A 35 -6.36 5.72 2.10
N GLY A 36 -5.21 5.16 2.39
CA GLY A 36 -4.98 4.50 3.66
C GLY A 36 -3.53 4.55 4.10
N LEU A 37 -3.32 4.11 5.33
CA LEU A 37 -2.00 3.94 5.92
C LEU A 37 -1.82 2.48 6.30
N GLN A 38 -0.74 1.86 5.83
CA GLN A 38 -0.38 0.51 6.20
C GLN A 38 0.91 0.53 7.02
N VAL A 39 0.91 -0.23 8.11
CA VAL A 39 2.11 -0.49 8.91
C VAL A 39 2.40 -1.98 8.82
N SER A 40 3.60 -2.32 8.38
CA SER A 40 4.03 -3.71 8.16
C SER A 40 5.17 -4.05 9.10
N GLU A 41 5.04 -5.18 9.80
CA GLU A 41 6.13 -5.72 10.62
C GLU A 41 7.27 -6.24 9.75
N PRO A 42 8.50 -6.29 10.29
CA PRO A 42 9.61 -6.94 9.59
C PRO A 42 9.24 -8.37 9.17
N GLY A 43 9.56 -8.72 7.92
CA GLY A 43 9.22 -10.02 7.35
C GLY A 43 7.87 -10.09 6.64
N TYR A 44 7.07 -9.05 6.71
CA TYR A 44 5.81 -8.98 5.96
C TYR A 44 6.06 -8.97 4.45
N SER A 45 5.23 -9.67 3.70
CA SER A 45 5.23 -9.66 2.23
C SER A 45 3.80 -9.68 1.72
N THR A 46 3.53 -8.88 0.70
CA THR A 46 2.23 -8.91 0.01
C THR A 46 2.08 -10.13 -0.87
N GLY A 47 3.19 -10.78 -1.24
CA GLY A 47 3.21 -11.69 -2.37
C GLY A 47 2.99 -10.92 -3.68
N THR A 48 2.99 -11.64 -4.80
CA THR A 48 2.74 -11.04 -6.11
C THR A 48 1.24 -11.04 -6.39
N HIS A 49 0.70 -9.87 -6.73
CA HIS A 49 -0.73 -9.69 -7.01
C HIS A 49 -0.94 -8.55 -8.00
N SER A 50 -2.15 -8.37 -8.45
CA SER A 50 -2.54 -7.26 -9.31
C SER A 50 -3.97 -6.84 -9.00
N HIS A 51 -4.32 -5.62 -9.40
CA HIS A 51 -5.69 -5.13 -9.30
C HIS A 51 -6.07 -4.30 -10.53
N PRO A 52 -7.38 -4.14 -10.80
CA PRO A 52 -7.84 -3.44 -12.00
C PRO A 52 -7.84 -1.91 -11.85
N TYR A 53 -7.06 -1.37 -10.93
CA TYR A 53 -6.95 0.07 -10.68
C TYR A 53 -5.50 0.46 -10.46
N LEU A 54 -5.21 1.75 -10.69
CA LEU A 54 -3.92 2.34 -10.37
C LEU A 54 -3.72 2.36 -8.85
N GLU A 55 -2.53 1.95 -8.41
CA GLU A 55 -2.13 2.06 -7.02
C GLU A 55 -0.92 2.97 -6.90
N VAL A 56 -0.92 3.82 -5.90
CA VAL A 56 0.21 4.68 -5.55
C VAL A 56 0.58 4.41 -4.11
N ILE A 57 1.85 4.10 -3.87
CA ILE A 57 2.36 3.84 -2.52
C ILE A 57 3.50 4.80 -2.23
N THR A 58 3.36 5.61 -1.19
CA THR A 58 4.46 6.43 -0.69
C THR A 58 4.97 5.83 0.60
N VAL A 59 6.27 5.55 0.66
CA VAL A 59 6.93 5.07 1.88
C VAL A 59 7.22 6.29 2.75
N VAL A 60 6.63 6.32 3.94
CA VAL A 60 6.83 7.44 4.89
C VAL A 60 7.86 7.09 5.96
N GLU A 61 8.06 5.79 6.25
CA GLU A 61 9.00 5.33 7.26
C GLU A 61 9.44 3.90 6.93
N GLY A 62 10.70 3.59 7.21
CA GLY A 62 11.23 2.24 7.04
C GLY A 62 11.83 1.98 5.67
N THR A 63 12.17 0.70 5.47
CA THR A 63 12.81 0.19 4.24
C THR A 63 12.20 -1.12 3.83
N GLY A 64 12.31 -1.45 2.56
CA GLY A 64 11.84 -2.71 2.02
C GLY A 64 12.33 -2.93 0.60
N GLU A 65 11.66 -3.85 -0.08
CA GLU A 65 11.92 -4.18 -1.47
C GLU A 65 10.60 -4.28 -2.22
N ALA A 66 10.60 -3.89 -3.50
CA ALA A 66 9.42 -3.98 -4.35
C ALA A 66 9.80 -4.57 -5.71
N TRP A 67 8.83 -5.21 -6.34
CA TRP A 67 8.98 -5.77 -7.68
C TRP A 67 7.73 -5.50 -8.50
N VAL A 68 7.93 -5.32 -9.81
CA VAL A 68 6.87 -5.01 -10.78
C VAL A 68 7.13 -5.81 -12.06
N GLU A 69 6.07 -6.39 -12.59
CA GLU A 69 6.11 -7.09 -13.88
C GLU A 69 6.65 -6.17 -14.98
N GLY A 70 7.54 -6.70 -15.80
CA GLY A 70 8.19 -5.94 -16.87
C GLY A 70 9.49 -5.25 -16.46
N THR A 71 9.81 -5.24 -15.17
CA THR A 71 11.07 -4.74 -14.65
C THR A 71 11.82 -5.88 -13.98
N ALA A 72 13.04 -6.13 -14.42
CA ALA A 72 13.85 -7.22 -13.87
C ALA A 72 14.29 -6.95 -12.44
N GLY A 73 14.24 -8.00 -11.59
CA GLY A 73 14.74 -7.95 -10.22
C GLY A 73 13.84 -7.22 -9.25
N VAL A 74 14.41 -6.89 -8.10
CA VAL A 74 13.75 -6.17 -7.01
C VAL A 74 14.41 -4.81 -6.82
N ALA A 75 13.60 -3.81 -6.51
CA ALA A 75 14.09 -2.47 -6.19
C ALA A 75 14.05 -2.26 -4.67
N ALA A 76 15.10 -1.68 -4.12
CA ALA A 76 15.10 -1.23 -2.73
C ALA A 76 14.21 0.01 -2.61
N ILE A 77 13.39 0.03 -1.57
CA ILE A 77 12.51 1.17 -1.27
C ILE A 77 12.76 1.67 0.14
N GLU A 78 12.62 2.99 0.32
CA GLU A 78 12.83 3.65 1.61
C GLU A 78 11.96 4.89 1.73
N ALA A 79 11.95 5.49 2.91
CA ALA A 79 11.19 6.70 3.18
C ALA A 79 11.45 7.79 2.13
N GLY A 80 10.39 8.42 1.65
CA GLY A 80 10.43 9.45 0.62
C GLY A 80 10.23 8.94 -0.81
N MET A 81 10.21 7.62 -1.02
CA MET A 81 9.97 7.03 -2.33
C MET A 81 8.48 6.78 -2.56
N THR A 82 8.06 6.98 -3.80
CA THR A 82 6.69 6.68 -4.23
C THR A 82 6.72 5.69 -5.39
N LEU A 83 5.96 4.61 -5.22
CA LEU A 83 5.75 3.61 -6.26
C LEU A 83 4.44 3.93 -6.98
N VAL A 84 4.47 3.87 -8.30
CA VAL A 84 3.27 4.02 -9.13
C VAL A 84 3.05 2.68 -9.84
N LEU A 85 1.96 2.02 -9.50
CA LEU A 85 1.66 0.66 -9.95
C LEU A 85 0.45 0.71 -10.89
N PRO A 86 0.67 0.59 -12.20
CA PRO A 86 -0.44 0.67 -13.18
C PRO A 86 -1.48 -0.43 -12.98
N ALA A 87 -2.70 -0.14 -13.39
CA ALA A 87 -3.80 -1.12 -13.34
C ALA A 87 -3.42 -2.41 -14.09
N GLY A 88 -3.71 -3.55 -13.49
CA GLY A 88 -3.50 -4.86 -14.09
C GLY A 88 -2.06 -5.38 -14.06
N VAL A 89 -1.10 -4.59 -13.63
CA VAL A 89 0.31 -5.00 -13.59
C VAL A 89 0.59 -5.78 -12.30
N LYS A 90 1.22 -6.95 -12.45
CA LYS A 90 1.60 -7.76 -11.28
C LYS A 90 2.74 -7.10 -10.52
N HIS A 91 2.59 -7.03 -9.22
CA HIS A 91 3.55 -6.37 -8.34
C HIS A 91 3.50 -6.92 -6.92
N GLY A 92 4.45 -6.50 -6.10
CA GLY A 92 4.46 -6.80 -4.68
C GLY A 92 5.54 -6.03 -3.96
N PHE A 93 5.52 -6.12 -2.63
CA PHE A 93 6.59 -5.58 -1.79
C PHE A 93 6.76 -6.40 -0.52
N ARG A 94 7.93 -6.27 0.09
CA ARG A 94 8.29 -6.89 1.35
C ARG A 94 9.26 -6.04 2.15
#